data_dc16e56e7603cf401da2e6fb3b6cd1e5
#
_entry.id   dc16e56e7603cf401da2e6fb3b6cd1e5
#
_cell.length_a   1.000
_cell.length_b   1.000
_cell.length_c   1.000
_cell.angle_alpha   90.00
_cell.angle_beta   90.00
_cell.angle_gamma   90.00
#
_symmetry.space_group_name_H-M   'P 1'
#
loop_
_entity.id
_entity.type
_entity.pdbx_description
1 polymer ?
#
loop_
_entity_poly.entity_id
_entity_poly.type
_entity_poly.pdbx_seq_one_letter_code
_entity_poly.pdbx_strand_id
1 'polypeptide(L)'
;RLCNYDDELDMIEKATQFALEYQVVVVLKGPNTLITNGTNIYRNITANKAMATAGMGDVLAGIITSFAGQGYDVKDAAILGTYIHGACGDILGDDVYTVIPSEMIKLIPKVMLDVINE
;
A
#
# COMPACT_ATOMS: atom_id res chain seq x y z
N ARG A 1 12.60 15.05 -6.45
CA ARG A 1 11.68 16.11 -6.82
C ARG A 1 10.65 16.35 -5.73
N LEU A 2 10.44 17.60 -5.37
CA LEU A 2 9.38 17.98 -4.45
C LEU A 2 8.12 18.29 -5.25
N CYS A 3 7.04 17.55 -4.95
CA CYS A 3 5.73 17.87 -5.48
C CYS A 3 5.08 18.89 -4.55
N ASN A 4 4.52 19.95 -5.13
CA ASN A 4 3.72 20.88 -4.36
C ASN A 4 2.29 20.35 -4.20
N TYR A 5 1.48 21.06 -3.44
CA TYR A 5 0.10 20.65 -3.14
C TYR A 5 -0.75 20.51 -4.41
N ASP A 6 -0.57 21.41 -5.37
CA ASP A 6 -1.34 21.39 -6.63
C ASP A 6 -0.96 20.19 -7.49
N ASP A 7 0.33 19.83 -7.54
CA ASP A 7 0.79 18.65 -8.29
C ASP A 7 0.22 17.36 -7.67
N GLU A 8 0.16 17.28 -6.35
CA GLU A 8 -0.39 16.13 -5.65
C GLU A 8 -1.88 15.97 -5.94
N LEU A 9 -2.66 17.05 -5.87
CA LEU A 9 -4.08 17.02 -6.19
C LEU A 9 -4.32 16.62 -7.65
N ASP A 10 -3.50 17.11 -8.58
CA ASP A 10 -3.60 16.75 -9.98
C ASP A 10 -3.36 15.26 -10.21
N MET A 11 -2.37 14.68 -9.52
CA MET A 11 -2.11 13.24 -9.59
C MET A 11 -3.27 12.41 -9.05
N ILE A 12 -3.86 12.84 -7.93
CA ILE A 12 -5.02 12.17 -7.35
C ILE A 12 -6.21 12.21 -8.30
N GLU A 13 -6.46 13.36 -8.90
CA GLU A 13 -7.55 13.52 -9.86
C GLU A 13 -7.35 12.63 -11.08
N LYS A 14 -6.16 12.59 -11.64
CA LYS A 14 -5.83 11.72 -12.79
C LYS A 14 -5.98 10.25 -12.44
N ALA A 15 -5.50 9.84 -11.27
CA ALA A 15 -5.63 8.46 -10.81
C ALA A 15 -7.10 8.07 -10.66
N THR A 16 -7.90 8.96 -10.09
CA THR A 16 -9.33 8.73 -9.88
C THR A 16 -10.06 8.60 -11.21
N GLN A 17 -9.77 9.48 -12.17
CA GLN A 17 -10.37 9.43 -13.51
C GLN A 17 -9.97 8.15 -14.24
N PHE A 18 -8.71 7.76 -14.14
CA PHE A 18 -8.21 6.53 -14.75
C PHE A 18 -8.92 5.29 -14.18
N ALA A 19 -9.04 5.25 -12.85
CA ALA A 19 -9.71 4.14 -12.19
C ALA A 19 -11.16 3.99 -12.65
N LEU A 20 -11.87 5.11 -12.76
CA LEU A 20 -13.26 5.12 -13.19
C LEU A 20 -13.40 4.70 -14.65
N GLU A 21 -12.55 5.26 -15.53
CA GLU A 21 -12.65 5.00 -16.98
C GLU A 21 -12.36 3.53 -17.30
N TYR A 22 -11.32 2.97 -16.69
CA TYR A 22 -10.89 1.59 -16.98
C TYR A 22 -11.46 0.56 -16.01
N GLN A 23 -12.27 0.98 -15.06
CA GLN A 23 -12.88 0.09 -14.05
C GLN A 23 -11.82 -0.72 -13.32
N VAL A 24 -10.80 -0.06 -12.84
CA VAL A 24 -9.68 -0.65 -12.10
C VAL A 24 -9.49 0.04 -10.77
N VAL A 25 -8.72 -0.59 -9.89
CA VAL A 25 -8.26 0.03 -8.65
C VAL A 25 -6.84 0.52 -8.86
N VAL A 26 -6.62 1.79 -8.58
CA VAL A 26 -5.29 2.41 -8.70
C VAL A 26 -4.69 2.58 -7.30
N VAL A 27 -3.46 2.11 -7.14
CA VAL A 27 -2.67 2.32 -5.94
C VAL A 27 -1.60 3.35 -6.27
N LEU A 28 -1.77 4.55 -5.75
CA LEU A 28 -0.83 5.65 -5.97
C LEU A 28 0.16 5.67 -4.82
N LYS A 29 1.35 5.13 -5.06
CA LYS A 29 2.37 5.00 -4.02
C LYS A 29 3.02 6.35 -3.71
N GLY A 30 3.40 6.53 -2.46
CA GLY A 30 4.02 7.74 -1.98
C GLY A 30 4.13 7.71 -0.47
N PRO A 31 4.54 8.82 0.16
CA PRO A 31 4.58 8.88 1.62
C PRO A 31 3.24 8.54 2.27
N ASN A 32 2.15 8.91 1.61
CA ASN A 32 0.79 8.53 1.98
C ASN A 32 0.19 7.83 0.77
N THR A 33 0.26 6.50 0.75
CA THR A 33 -0.30 5.73 -0.35
C THR A 33 -1.81 5.92 -0.42
N LEU A 34 -2.31 6.24 -1.61
CA LEU A 34 -3.74 6.40 -1.86
C LEU A 34 -4.24 5.26 -2.73
N ILE A 35 -5.44 4.80 -2.44
CA ILE A 35 -6.10 3.74 -3.19
C ILE A 35 -7.44 4.28 -3.67
N THR A 36 -7.70 4.21 -4.96
CA THR A 36 -8.97 4.68 -5.51
C THR A 36 -9.55 3.68 -6.50
N ASN A 37 -10.88 3.54 -6.45
CA ASN A 37 -11.64 2.78 -7.43
C ASN A 37 -12.40 3.70 -8.41
N GLY A 38 -12.11 5.01 -8.38
CA GLY A 38 -12.80 6.00 -9.18
C GLY A 38 -13.99 6.67 -8.48
N THR A 39 -14.56 6.03 -7.47
CA THR A 39 -15.68 6.55 -6.69
C THR A 39 -15.23 6.97 -5.29
N ASN A 40 -14.39 6.18 -4.67
CA ASN A 40 -13.88 6.40 -3.33
C ASN A 40 -12.36 6.51 -3.35
N ILE A 41 -11.82 7.25 -2.39
CA ILE A 41 -10.38 7.41 -2.19
C ILE A 41 -10.07 7.01 -0.75
N TYR A 42 -9.10 6.11 -0.59
CA TYR A 42 -8.65 5.64 0.71
C TYR A 42 -7.19 6.03 0.90
N ARG A 43 -6.88 6.60 2.06
CA ARG A 43 -5.51 6.95 2.41
C ARG A 43 -4.96 5.93 3.39
N ASN A 44 -3.83 5.31 3.06
CA ASN A 44 -3.20 4.38 3.96
C ASN A 44 -2.48 5.15 5.08
N ILE A 45 -2.67 4.70 6.32
CA ILE A 45 -2.11 5.36 7.51
C ILE A 45 -0.83 4.70 8.02
N THR A 46 -0.44 3.57 7.43
CA THR A 46 0.80 2.87 7.81
C THR A 46 1.87 3.15 6.76
N ALA A 47 3.00 3.70 7.19
CA ALA A 47 4.11 3.98 6.30
C ALA A 47 5.37 4.26 7.12
N ASN A 48 6.53 3.88 6.57
CA ASN A 48 7.81 4.14 7.20
C ASN A 48 8.83 4.45 6.11
N LYS A 49 9.65 5.48 6.33
CA LYS A 49 10.67 5.92 5.38
C LYS A 49 11.71 4.84 5.10
N ALA A 50 11.96 3.96 6.07
CA ALA A 50 12.90 2.85 5.91
C ALA A 50 12.45 1.84 4.85
N MET A 51 11.20 1.92 4.38
CA MET A 51 10.67 1.07 3.32
C MET A 51 11.07 1.50 1.91
N ALA A 52 11.78 2.63 1.76
CA ALA A 52 12.24 3.09 0.45
C ALA A 52 13.44 2.25 -0.02
N THR A 53 13.21 0.98 -0.26
CA THR A 53 14.20 -0.04 -0.63
C THR A 53 13.75 -0.77 -1.88
N ALA A 54 14.69 -1.14 -2.76
CA ALA A 54 14.38 -1.92 -3.95
C ALA A 54 13.67 -3.23 -3.57
N GLY A 55 12.63 -3.57 -4.31
CA GLY A 55 11.84 -4.78 -4.07
C GLY A 55 10.61 -4.58 -3.19
N MET A 56 10.46 -3.46 -2.51
CA MET A 56 9.30 -3.20 -1.66
C MET A 56 8.00 -3.12 -2.45
N GLY A 57 8.03 -2.56 -3.64
CA GLY A 57 6.87 -2.52 -4.53
C GLY A 57 6.43 -3.91 -4.96
N ASP A 58 7.38 -4.80 -5.21
CA ASP A 58 7.08 -6.19 -5.59
C ASP A 58 6.44 -6.94 -4.43
N VAL A 59 6.90 -6.71 -3.20
CA VAL A 59 6.29 -7.31 -2.00
C VAL A 59 4.84 -6.81 -1.87
N LEU A 60 4.60 -5.52 -2.02
CA LEU A 60 3.25 -4.96 -1.94
C LEU A 60 2.33 -5.58 -3.01
N ALA A 61 2.80 -5.66 -4.25
CA ALA A 61 2.03 -6.25 -5.33
C ALA A 61 1.69 -7.71 -5.04
N GLY A 62 2.63 -8.47 -4.48
CA GLY A 62 2.42 -9.85 -4.10
C GLY A 62 1.36 -10.01 -3.01
N ILE A 63 1.38 -9.16 -2.00
CA ILE A 63 0.39 -9.18 -0.92
C ILE A 63 -1.01 -8.91 -1.47
N ILE A 64 -1.15 -7.85 -2.27
CA ILE A 64 -2.44 -7.47 -2.85
C ILE A 64 -2.98 -8.60 -3.75
N THR A 65 -2.13 -9.15 -4.60
CA THR A 65 -2.50 -10.24 -5.51
C THR A 65 -2.95 -11.47 -4.72
N SER A 66 -2.27 -11.78 -3.62
CA SER A 66 -2.63 -12.92 -2.77
C SER A 66 -4.03 -12.75 -2.17
N PHE A 67 -4.35 -11.56 -1.66
CA PHE A 67 -5.70 -11.31 -1.13
C PHE A 67 -6.76 -11.39 -2.22
N ALA A 68 -6.51 -10.83 -3.39
CA ALA A 68 -7.42 -10.92 -4.52
C ALA A 68 -7.65 -12.37 -4.94
N GLY A 69 -6.59 -13.19 -4.95
CA GLY A 69 -6.68 -14.62 -5.25
C GLY A 69 -7.45 -15.41 -4.22
N GLN A 70 -7.54 -14.92 -2.98
CA GLN A 70 -8.32 -15.56 -1.92
C GLN A 70 -9.79 -15.16 -1.93
N GLY A 71 -10.21 -14.35 -2.90
CA GLY A 71 -11.62 -13.97 -3.07
C GLY A 71 -11.99 -12.59 -2.52
N TYR A 72 -11.03 -11.84 -2.00
CA TYR A 72 -11.30 -10.45 -1.62
C TYR A 72 -11.60 -9.61 -2.85
N ASP A 73 -12.54 -8.70 -2.75
CA ASP A 73 -12.75 -7.69 -3.77
C ASP A 73 -11.44 -6.92 -4.02
N VAL A 74 -11.19 -6.54 -5.26
CA VAL A 74 -9.90 -5.91 -5.64
C VAL A 74 -9.61 -4.66 -4.83
N LYS A 75 -10.62 -3.84 -4.57
CA LYS A 75 -10.48 -2.65 -3.74
C LYS A 75 -10.09 -3.03 -2.31
N ASP A 76 -10.77 -3.99 -1.72
CA ASP A 76 -10.50 -4.46 -0.36
C ASP A 76 -9.12 -5.12 -0.28
N ALA A 77 -8.74 -5.90 -1.29
CA ALA A 77 -7.41 -6.49 -1.37
C ALA A 77 -6.32 -5.41 -1.39
N ALA A 78 -6.53 -4.34 -2.16
CA ALA A 78 -5.57 -3.23 -2.23
C ALA A 78 -5.45 -2.49 -0.90
N ILE A 79 -6.57 -2.21 -0.24
CA ILE A 79 -6.60 -1.51 1.06
C ILE A 79 -5.92 -2.36 2.12
N LEU A 80 -6.33 -3.61 2.25
CA LEU A 80 -5.80 -4.52 3.26
C LEU A 80 -4.32 -4.81 3.03
N GLY A 81 -3.94 -5.08 1.78
CA GLY A 81 -2.55 -5.37 1.43
C GLY A 81 -1.63 -4.18 1.69
N THR A 82 -2.07 -2.98 1.36
CA THR A 82 -1.30 -1.76 1.62
C THR A 82 -1.14 -1.52 3.11
N TYR A 83 -2.20 -1.73 3.89
CA TYR A 83 -2.16 -1.59 5.35
C TYR A 83 -1.16 -2.57 5.96
N ILE A 84 -1.24 -3.85 5.61
CA ILE A 84 -0.35 -4.89 6.15
C ILE A 84 1.11 -4.61 5.77
N HIS A 85 1.35 -4.24 4.52
CA HIS A 85 2.68 -3.88 4.04
C HIS A 85 3.27 -2.72 4.87
N GLY A 86 2.48 -1.66 5.07
CA GLY A 86 2.90 -0.52 5.87
C GLY A 86 3.10 -0.87 7.34
N ALA A 87 2.23 -1.71 7.90
CA ALA A 87 2.36 -2.15 9.30
C ALA A 87 3.64 -2.97 9.53
N CYS A 88 3.98 -3.85 8.59
CA CYS A 88 5.25 -4.58 8.63
C CYS A 88 6.43 -3.61 8.60
N GLY A 89 6.36 -2.61 7.73
CA GLY A 89 7.41 -1.59 7.63
C GLY A 89 7.57 -0.78 8.89
N ASP A 90 6.46 -0.41 9.54
CA ASP A 90 6.49 0.34 10.80
C ASP A 90 7.15 -0.49 11.91
N ILE A 91 6.85 -1.78 12.00
CA ILE A 91 7.45 -2.66 13.01
C ILE A 91 8.95 -2.81 12.75
N LEU A 92 9.33 -3.14 11.52
CA LEU A 92 10.74 -3.38 11.17
C LEU A 92 11.56 -2.10 11.12
N GLY A 93 10.93 -0.97 10.78
CA GLY A 93 11.60 0.30 10.63
C GLY A 93 11.90 1.05 11.92
N ASP A 94 11.36 0.61 13.06
CA ASP A 94 11.54 1.30 14.32
C ASP A 94 13.02 1.39 14.74
N ASP A 95 13.77 0.30 14.54
CA ASP A 95 15.15 0.19 14.99
C ASP A 95 16.16 0.14 13.85
N VAL A 96 15.75 0.28 12.60
CA VAL A 96 16.63 0.15 11.46
C VAL A 96 16.48 1.31 10.49
N TYR A 97 17.53 1.62 9.79
CA TYR A 97 17.54 2.67 8.77
C TYR A 97 16.84 2.23 7.49
N THR A 98 16.89 0.95 7.18
CA THR A 98 16.33 0.38 5.95
C THR A 98 15.64 -0.94 6.25
N VAL A 99 14.43 -1.11 5.73
CA VAL A 99 13.69 -2.37 5.82
C VAL A 99 14.06 -3.23 4.61
N ILE A 100 14.48 -4.46 4.87
CA ILE A 100 14.86 -5.43 3.85
C ILE A 100 13.63 -6.26 3.46
N PRO A 101 13.30 -6.39 2.14
CA PRO A 101 12.10 -7.11 1.71
C PRO A 101 11.97 -8.53 2.26
N SER A 102 13.07 -9.29 2.34
CA SER A 102 13.03 -10.65 2.87
C SER A 102 12.61 -10.70 4.34
N GLU A 103 12.99 -9.71 5.14
CA GLU A 103 12.58 -9.62 6.53
C GLU A 103 11.09 -9.25 6.65
N MET A 104 10.61 -8.40 5.74
CA MET A 104 9.19 -8.05 5.70
C MET A 104 8.34 -9.27 5.39
N ILE A 105 8.72 -10.07 4.41
CA ILE A 105 7.97 -11.28 4.02
C ILE A 105 7.83 -12.22 5.21
N LYS A 106 8.86 -12.37 6.03
CA LYS A 106 8.81 -13.22 7.24
C LYS A 106 7.83 -12.70 8.28
N LEU A 107 7.62 -11.39 8.34
CA LEU A 107 6.76 -10.76 9.34
C LEU A 107 5.28 -10.75 8.94
N ILE A 108 4.97 -10.87 7.65
CA ILE A 108 3.59 -10.78 7.15
C ILE A 108 2.61 -11.69 7.89
N PRO A 109 2.89 -12.99 8.11
CA PRO A 109 1.92 -13.85 8.78
C PRO A 109 1.57 -13.39 10.19
N LYS A 110 2.54 -12.86 10.93
CA LYS A 110 2.31 -12.35 12.28
C LYS A 110 1.44 -11.11 12.27
N VAL A 111 1.72 -10.17 11.37
CA VAL A 111 0.93 -8.94 11.25
C VAL A 111 -0.49 -9.24 10.81
N MET A 112 -0.66 -10.18 9.89
CA MET A 112 -2.00 -10.63 9.48
C MET A 112 -2.79 -11.20 10.65
N LEU A 113 -2.15 -11.99 11.49
CA LEU A 113 -2.80 -12.55 12.67
C LEU A 113 -3.21 -11.45 13.64
N ASP A 114 -2.35 -10.47 13.88
CA ASP A 114 -2.65 -9.33 14.75
C ASP A 114 -3.82 -8.51 14.23
N VAL A 115 -3.87 -8.27 12.91
CA VAL A 115 -4.96 -7.52 12.27
C VAL A 115 -6.29 -8.27 12.37
N ILE A 116 -6.28 -9.59 12.17
CA ILE A 116 -7.51 -10.41 12.26
C ILE A 116 -8.05 -10.42 13.68
N ASN A 117 -7.20 -10.33 14.67
CA ASN A 117 -7.59 -10.39 16.10
C ASN A 117 -7.90 -9.02 16.71
N GLU A 118 -7.86 -7.96 15.93
CA GLU A 118 -8.24 -6.64 16.41
C GLU A 118 -9.74 -6.50 16.67
#